data_f003412475ce6eb40e86d5b6450c9d29
#
_entry.id   f003412475ce6eb40e86d5b6450c9d29
#
_cell.length_a   1.000
_cell.length_b   1.000
_cell.length_c   1.000
_cell.angle_alpha   90.00
_cell.angle_beta   90.00
_cell.angle_gamma   90.00
#
_symmetry.space_group_name_H-M   'P 1'
#
loop_
_entity.id
_entity.type
_entity.pdbx_description
1 polymer ?
#
loop_
_entity_poly.entity_id
_entity_poly.type
_entity_poly.pdbx_seq_one_letter_code
_entity_poly.pdbx_strand_id
1 'polypeptide(L)'
;FMYWRYFMWNFAGRQNDIQGNGELEHGNWITAFSFIDNALYGDQSLLPKSLQENKGHNVFYCLPLILGLMGLFFQAYRGEKGVRQFWVVFFLFFMTGLAIVLYLNQTPSQPRERDYAYAGSFYAFASWIGLGVAALAAGLEKMLKSKPQLAAAVATIIGVLVPIQMVSQTWDDHDRSGRYTCRDFGANYLNTLPDKGCPIIFSNGDNDTFPLWYNQEVEGTRTDARVCNLSYLQTDWYTDQMRRPAYDSKALPITWSRYFYVDNGKHSFYPIRPEGKAELDVLQK
;
A
#
# COMPACT_ATOMS: atom_id res chain seq x y z
N PHE A 1 -12.10 -13.32 4.59
CA PHE A 1 -12.02 -12.30 5.64
C PHE A 1 -11.14 -11.13 5.19
N MET A 2 -9.84 -11.32 4.94
CA MET A 2 -8.86 -10.26 4.61
C MET A 2 -9.30 -9.36 3.44
N TYR A 3 -9.58 -9.94 2.28
CA TYR A 3 -9.99 -9.19 1.09
C TYR A 3 -11.29 -8.41 1.29
N TRP A 4 -12.33 -9.08 1.83
CA TRP A 4 -13.64 -8.47 2.01
C TRP A 4 -13.62 -7.31 3.01
N ARG A 5 -12.92 -7.48 4.14
CA ARG A 5 -12.75 -6.43 5.14
C ARG A 5 -12.10 -5.19 4.52
N TYR A 6 -10.99 -5.38 3.80
CA TYR A 6 -10.27 -4.29 3.18
C TYR A 6 -11.06 -3.64 2.04
N PHE A 7 -11.79 -4.42 1.25
CA PHE A 7 -12.72 -3.89 0.25
C PHE A 7 -13.78 -2.98 0.90
N MET A 8 -14.40 -3.44 1.97
CA MET A 8 -15.42 -2.68 2.67
C MET A 8 -14.86 -1.42 3.35
N TRP A 9 -13.62 -1.44 3.85
CA TRP A 9 -12.96 -0.23 4.35
C TRP A 9 -12.90 0.89 3.33
N ASN A 10 -12.67 0.55 2.07
CA ASN A 10 -12.54 1.55 1.01
C ASN A 10 -13.89 2.05 0.48
N PHE A 11 -14.97 1.27 0.63
CA PHE A 11 -16.23 1.59 -0.04
C PHE A 11 -17.44 1.70 0.89
N ALA A 12 -17.36 1.25 2.13
CA ALA A 12 -18.44 1.37 3.12
C ALA A 12 -18.05 2.27 4.28
N GLY A 13 -16.94 1.97 4.94
CA GLY A 13 -16.39 2.71 6.08
C GLY A 13 -15.49 1.83 6.93
N ARG A 14 -14.68 2.45 7.79
CA ARG A 14 -13.66 1.81 8.60
C ARG A 14 -13.82 2.21 10.06
N GLN A 15 -13.81 1.24 10.97
CA GLN A 15 -13.94 1.45 12.40
C GLN A 15 -12.72 2.15 13.01
N ASN A 16 -11.53 1.66 12.74
CA ASN A 16 -10.22 2.24 13.11
C ASN A 16 -9.09 1.56 12.32
N ASP A 17 -7.86 2.02 12.48
CA ASP A 17 -6.68 1.50 11.79
C ASP A 17 -5.90 0.44 12.58
N ILE A 18 -6.43 -0.03 13.69
CA ILE A 18 -5.81 -1.08 14.48
C ILE A 18 -6.02 -2.41 13.78
N GLN A 19 -4.92 -3.11 13.54
CA GLN A 19 -4.99 -4.42 12.92
C GLN A 19 -5.71 -5.42 13.85
N GLY A 20 -6.80 -6.02 13.34
CA GLY A 20 -7.61 -6.99 14.08
C GLY A 20 -7.72 -8.32 13.36
N ASN A 21 -7.89 -9.39 14.12
CA ASN A 21 -8.09 -10.75 13.62
C ASN A 21 -9.56 -11.21 13.75
N GLY A 22 -10.49 -10.27 13.95
CA GLY A 22 -11.92 -10.50 14.13
C GLY A 22 -12.48 -10.04 15.46
N GLU A 23 -11.68 -9.33 16.25
CA GLU A 23 -12.13 -8.68 17.48
C GLU A 23 -13.17 -7.60 17.15
N LEU A 24 -14.16 -7.41 18.04
CA LEU A 24 -15.28 -6.48 17.82
C LEU A 24 -14.86 -5.00 17.78
N GLU A 25 -13.71 -4.67 18.38
CA GLU A 25 -13.19 -3.33 18.58
C GLU A 25 -12.04 -2.93 17.66
N HIS A 26 -11.50 -3.88 16.86
CA HIS A 26 -10.30 -3.64 16.07
C HIS A 26 -10.54 -3.82 14.56
N GLY A 27 -10.36 -2.72 13.82
CA GLY A 27 -10.24 -2.73 12.37
C GLY A 27 -11.40 -3.35 11.61
N ASN A 28 -12.62 -3.26 12.10
CA ASN A 28 -13.80 -3.73 11.39
C ASN A 28 -14.22 -2.73 10.30
N TRP A 29 -15.00 -3.19 9.34
CA TRP A 29 -15.70 -2.30 8.42
C TRP A 29 -17.03 -1.87 9.06
N ILE A 30 -17.46 -0.66 8.79
CA ILE A 30 -18.70 -0.09 9.32
C ILE A 30 -19.56 0.49 8.21
N THR A 31 -20.84 0.59 8.46
CA THR A 31 -21.81 1.21 7.56
C THR A 31 -22.11 2.66 7.94
N ALA A 32 -21.77 3.06 9.15
CA ALA A 32 -22.17 4.29 9.83
C ALA A 32 -23.65 4.37 10.22
N PHE A 33 -24.42 3.32 10.00
CA PHE A 33 -25.77 3.20 10.50
C PHE A 33 -25.74 2.44 11.82
N SER A 34 -25.92 3.16 12.94
CA SER A 34 -25.74 2.61 14.30
C SER A 34 -26.55 1.33 14.54
N PHE A 35 -27.75 1.20 13.98
CA PHE A 35 -28.58 0.01 14.15
C PHE A 35 -27.97 -1.24 13.46
N ILE A 36 -27.19 -1.07 12.38
CA ILE A 36 -26.50 -2.16 11.71
C ILE A 36 -25.18 -2.44 12.44
N ASP A 37 -24.39 -1.41 12.68
CA ASP A 37 -23.04 -1.54 13.24
C ASP A 37 -23.12 -2.07 14.69
N ASN A 38 -24.07 -1.60 15.49
CA ASN A 38 -24.29 -2.11 16.83
C ASN A 38 -24.80 -3.56 16.86
N ALA A 39 -25.55 -3.97 15.86
CA ALA A 39 -25.97 -5.38 15.73
C ALA A 39 -24.80 -6.30 15.37
N LEU A 40 -23.80 -5.81 14.63
CA LEU A 40 -22.64 -6.58 14.19
C LEU A 40 -21.51 -6.61 15.24
N TYR A 41 -21.24 -5.47 15.88
CA TYR A 41 -20.03 -5.25 16.67
C TYR A 41 -20.32 -4.77 18.11
N GLY A 42 -21.58 -4.68 18.52
CA GLY A 42 -21.98 -4.08 19.79
C GLY A 42 -21.99 -2.56 19.74
N ASP A 43 -22.38 -1.95 20.85
CA ASP A 43 -22.55 -0.50 20.93
C ASP A 43 -21.20 0.23 20.80
N GLN A 44 -20.97 0.88 19.68
CA GLN A 44 -19.73 1.58 19.36
C GLN A 44 -19.48 2.81 20.23
N SER A 45 -20.52 3.33 20.90
CA SER A 45 -20.38 4.45 21.82
C SER A 45 -19.68 4.07 23.15
N LEU A 46 -19.61 2.77 23.45
CA LEU A 46 -18.94 2.24 24.63
C LEU A 46 -17.44 2.01 24.45
N LEU A 47 -16.93 2.17 23.23
CA LEU A 47 -15.50 2.03 22.97
C LEU A 47 -14.70 3.10 23.76
N PRO A 48 -13.45 2.80 24.14
CA PRO A 48 -12.53 3.79 24.70
C PRO A 48 -12.37 4.99 23.76
N LYS A 49 -12.18 6.19 24.28
CA LYS A 49 -12.00 7.42 23.50
C LYS A 49 -10.87 7.30 22.49
N SER A 50 -9.78 6.63 22.83
CA SER A 50 -8.65 6.39 21.91
C SER A 50 -9.02 5.60 20.67
N LEU A 51 -10.06 4.78 20.70
CA LEU A 51 -10.59 4.05 19.56
C LEU A 51 -11.65 4.86 18.81
N GLN A 52 -12.50 5.62 19.55
CA GLN A 52 -13.51 6.48 18.93
C GLN A 52 -12.89 7.64 18.15
N GLU A 53 -11.81 8.25 18.70
CA GLU A 53 -11.10 9.39 18.11
C GLU A 53 -9.93 8.96 17.23
N ASN A 54 -9.87 7.67 16.85
CA ASN A 54 -8.82 7.15 15.99
C ASN A 54 -8.92 7.79 14.58
N LYS A 55 -7.81 8.31 14.06
CA LYS A 55 -7.77 8.96 12.74
C LYS A 55 -8.18 8.04 11.58
N GLY A 56 -8.01 6.75 11.74
CA GLY A 56 -8.45 5.75 10.78
C GLY A 56 -9.95 5.43 10.86
N HIS A 57 -10.73 6.14 11.69
CA HIS A 57 -12.19 6.04 11.71
C HIS A 57 -12.78 6.82 10.54
N ASN A 58 -13.24 6.12 9.51
CA ASN A 58 -13.72 6.71 8.28
C ASN A 58 -15.15 6.26 7.97
N VAL A 59 -16.03 7.23 7.75
CA VAL A 59 -17.45 7.00 7.55
C VAL A 59 -17.86 7.39 6.13
N PHE A 60 -18.23 6.42 5.29
CA PHE A 60 -18.63 6.66 3.90
C PHE A 60 -20.11 6.40 3.63
N TYR A 61 -20.86 5.95 4.63
CA TYR A 61 -22.29 5.62 4.51
C TYR A 61 -22.60 4.64 3.38
N CYS A 62 -21.67 3.78 3.02
CA CYS A 62 -21.75 2.88 1.87
C CYS A 62 -22.01 3.58 0.52
N LEU A 63 -21.84 4.89 0.42
CA LEU A 63 -22.16 5.64 -0.81
C LEU A 63 -21.34 5.18 -2.01
N PRO A 64 -20.02 5.01 -1.92
CA PRO A 64 -19.22 4.49 -3.03
C PRO A 64 -19.64 3.06 -3.40
N LEU A 65 -19.95 2.22 -2.40
CA LEU A 65 -20.40 0.85 -2.60
C LEU A 65 -21.71 0.80 -3.39
N ILE A 66 -22.69 1.61 -2.99
CA ILE A 66 -24.00 1.69 -3.65
C ILE A 66 -23.83 2.14 -5.09
N LEU A 67 -23.06 3.22 -5.34
CA LEU A 67 -22.79 3.67 -6.71
C LEU A 67 -22.08 2.61 -7.55
N GLY A 68 -21.11 1.91 -6.97
CA GLY A 68 -20.39 0.83 -7.64
C GLY A 68 -21.31 -0.32 -8.03
N LEU A 69 -22.21 -0.76 -7.13
CA LEU A 69 -23.22 -1.77 -7.42
C LEU A 69 -24.23 -1.30 -8.49
N MET A 70 -24.68 -0.05 -8.42
CA MET A 70 -25.54 0.52 -9.46
C MET A 70 -24.85 0.47 -10.83
N GLY A 71 -23.59 0.85 -10.93
CA GLY A 71 -22.81 0.81 -12.15
C GLY A 71 -22.56 -0.58 -12.68
N LEU A 72 -22.28 -1.52 -11.79
CA LEU A 72 -22.11 -2.93 -12.12
C LEU A 72 -23.38 -3.50 -12.78
N PHE A 73 -24.54 -3.32 -12.15
CA PHE A 73 -25.82 -3.77 -12.72
C PHE A 73 -26.19 -3.01 -13.98
N PHE A 74 -25.96 -1.69 -14.03
CA PHE A 74 -26.21 -0.90 -15.23
C PHE A 74 -25.41 -1.42 -16.43
N GLN A 75 -24.14 -1.75 -16.23
CA GLN A 75 -23.30 -2.33 -17.28
C GLN A 75 -23.76 -3.74 -17.68
N ALA A 76 -24.04 -4.60 -16.69
CA ALA A 76 -24.46 -5.98 -16.94
C ALA A 76 -25.77 -6.09 -17.72
N TYR A 77 -26.72 -5.19 -17.50
CA TYR A 77 -28.03 -5.21 -18.14
C TYR A 77 -28.15 -4.34 -19.40
N ARG A 78 -27.04 -3.80 -19.93
CA ARG A 78 -27.03 -2.91 -21.09
C ARG A 78 -26.94 -3.63 -22.46
N GLY A 79 -27.41 -4.88 -22.54
CA GLY A 79 -27.38 -5.70 -23.76
C GLY A 79 -25.98 -6.29 -24.04
N GLU A 80 -25.80 -6.92 -25.21
CA GLU A 80 -24.59 -7.67 -25.52
C GLU A 80 -23.28 -6.89 -25.37
N LYS A 81 -23.26 -5.64 -25.84
CA LYS A 81 -22.05 -4.79 -25.71
C LYS A 81 -21.73 -4.50 -24.24
N GLY A 82 -22.75 -4.23 -23.44
CA GLY A 82 -22.60 -4.01 -22.00
C GLY A 82 -22.07 -5.24 -21.28
N VAL A 83 -22.63 -6.40 -21.60
CA VAL A 83 -22.19 -7.69 -21.02
C VAL A 83 -20.73 -7.99 -21.39
N ARG A 84 -20.29 -7.75 -22.63
CA ARG A 84 -18.88 -7.95 -23.01
C ARG A 84 -17.94 -7.04 -22.20
N GLN A 85 -18.30 -5.76 -22.07
CA GLN A 85 -17.51 -4.81 -21.27
C GLN A 85 -17.54 -5.15 -19.78
N PHE A 86 -18.69 -5.62 -19.27
CA PHE A 86 -18.82 -6.08 -17.89
C PHE A 86 -17.83 -7.22 -17.58
N TRP A 87 -17.70 -8.21 -18.45
CA TRP A 87 -16.75 -9.29 -18.23
C TRP A 87 -15.30 -8.84 -18.23
N VAL A 88 -14.94 -7.83 -19.02
CA VAL A 88 -13.59 -7.25 -18.99
C VAL A 88 -13.29 -6.63 -17.62
N VAL A 89 -14.19 -5.77 -17.12
CA VAL A 89 -14.00 -5.14 -15.81
C VAL A 89 -14.10 -6.17 -14.68
N PHE A 90 -15.00 -7.14 -14.81
CA PHE A 90 -15.15 -8.21 -13.81
C PHE A 90 -13.90 -9.08 -13.71
N PHE A 91 -13.31 -9.48 -14.83
CA PHE A 91 -12.07 -10.24 -14.79
C PHE A 91 -10.90 -9.40 -14.28
N LEU A 92 -10.84 -8.12 -14.62
CA LEU A 92 -9.84 -7.24 -14.02
C LEU A 92 -10.02 -7.18 -12.50
N PHE A 93 -11.24 -6.96 -12.02
CA PHE A 93 -11.58 -6.95 -10.59
C PHE A 93 -11.23 -8.28 -9.90
N PHE A 94 -11.64 -9.39 -10.47
CA PHE A 94 -11.44 -10.72 -9.90
C PHE A 94 -9.96 -11.12 -9.89
N MET A 95 -9.26 -10.95 -11.01
CA MET A 95 -7.85 -11.37 -11.17
C MET A 95 -6.89 -10.52 -10.34
N THR A 96 -7.16 -9.22 -10.19
CA THR A 96 -6.32 -8.33 -9.37
C THR A 96 -6.75 -8.28 -7.90
N GLY A 97 -7.82 -8.95 -7.53
CA GLY A 97 -8.35 -9.05 -6.17
C GLY A 97 -8.30 -10.48 -5.63
N LEU A 98 -9.40 -11.19 -5.78
CA LEU A 98 -9.54 -12.54 -5.20
C LEU A 98 -8.52 -13.55 -5.72
N ALA A 99 -8.17 -13.50 -7.00
CA ALA A 99 -7.13 -14.37 -7.55
C ALA A 99 -5.75 -14.09 -6.95
N ILE A 100 -5.42 -12.81 -6.67
CA ILE A 100 -4.18 -12.44 -5.97
C ILE A 100 -4.16 -13.01 -4.56
N VAL A 101 -5.28 -13.01 -3.83
CA VAL A 101 -5.36 -13.64 -2.49
C VAL A 101 -4.98 -15.11 -2.56
N LEU A 102 -5.53 -15.84 -3.53
CA LEU A 102 -5.23 -17.25 -3.73
C LEU A 102 -3.76 -17.48 -4.15
N TYR A 103 -3.24 -16.63 -5.04
CA TYR A 103 -1.86 -16.71 -5.52
C TYR A 103 -0.84 -16.45 -4.42
N LEU A 104 -1.05 -15.41 -3.62
CA LEU A 104 -0.14 -15.05 -2.54
C LEU A 104 -0.18 -16.03 -1.38
N ASN A 105 -1.30 -16.72 -1.17
CA ASN A 105 -1.51 -17.71 -0.11
C ASN A 105 -0.89 -17.28 1.23
N GLN A 106 -1.17 -16.03 1.63
CA GLN A 106 -0.59 -15.45 2.84
C GLN A 106 -1.13 -16.12 4.09
N THR A 107 -0.24 -16.34 5.05
CA THR A 107 -0.64 -16.81 6.38
C THR A 107 -1.43 -15.71 7.11
N PRO A 108 -2.48 -16.04 7.88
CA PRO A 108 -3.27 -15.05 8.61
C PRO A 108 -2.47 -14.22 9.62
N SER A 109 -1.42 -14.82 10.21
CA SER A 109 -0.60 -14.20 11.25
C SER A 109 0.61 -13.48 10.65
N GLN A 110 0.36 -12.49 9.82
CA GLN A 110 1.43 -11.64 9.28
C GLN A 110 1.71 -10.48 10.25
N PRO A 111 2.98 -10.05 10.41
CA PRO A 111 3.31 -8.86 11.20
C PRO A 111 2.68 -7.58 10.62
N ARG A 112 2.36 -7.59 9.32
CA ARG A 112 1.73 -6.49 8.60
C ARG A 112 0.84 -7.07 7.50
N GLU A 113 -0.38 -6.57 7.38
CA GLU A 113 -1.27 -6.90 6.25
C GLU A 113 -0.70 -6.33 4.95
N ARG A 114 -0.77 -7.12 3.88
CA ARG A 114 -0.33 -6.74 2.53
C ARG A 114 -1.52 -6.43 1.63
N ASP A 115 -2.45 -5.70 2.17
CA ASP A 115 -3.71 -5.27 1.55
C ASP A 115 -3.50 -4.45 0.27
N TYR A 116 -2.40 -3.71 0.15
CA TYR A 116 -2.02 -3.01 -1.07
C TYR A 116 -1.90 -3.93 -2.31
N ALA A 117 -1.72 -5.24 -2.12
CA ALA A 117 -1.68 -6.19 -3.23
C ALA A 117 -3.03 -6.29 -3.98
N TYR A 118 -4.12 -5.88 -3.34
CA TYR A 118 -5.48 -5.94 -3.89
C TYR A 118 -5.94 -4.62 -4.53
N ALA A 119 -5.11 -3.59 -4.51
CA ALA A 119 -5.46 -2.23 -4.96
C ALA A 119 -5.95 -2.19 -6.42
N GLY A 120 -5.46 -3.08 -7.28
CA GLY A 120 -5.93 -3.19 -8.65
C GLY A 120 -7.42 -3.50 -8.77
N SER A 121 -7.97 -4.31 -7.87
CA SER A 121 -9.40 -4.61 -7.84
C SER A 121 -10.25 -3.41 -7.42
N PHE A 122 -9.73 -2.56 -6.55
CA PHE A 122 -10.42 -1.34 -6.13
C PHE A 122 -10.45 -0.31 -7.25
N TYR A 123 -9.38 -0.21 -8.03
CA TYR A 123 -9.36 0.58 -9.25
C TYR A 123 -10.40 0.09 -10.27
N ALA A 124 -10.51 -1.23 -10.47
CA ALA A 124 -11.55 -1.81 -11.32
C ALA A 124 -12.96 -1.50 -10.79
N PHE A 125 -13.18 -1.60 -9.46
CA PHE A 125 -14.45 -1.25 -8.84
C PHE A 125 -14.79 0.25 -8.98
N ALA A 126 -13.79 1.13 -8.92
CA ALA A 126 -13.97 2.57 -9.15
C ALA A 126 -14.55 2.87 -10.55
N SER A 127 -14.26 2.03 -11.55
CA SER A 127 -14.88 2.15 -12.87
C SER A 127 -16.39 1.94 -12.80
N TRP A 128 -16.86 1.00 -11.98
CA TRP A 128 -18.30 0.81 -11.75
C TRP A 128 -18.92 1.96 -10.94
N ILE A 129 -18.18 2.59 -10.02
CA ILE A 129 -18.65 3.80 -9.32
C ILE A 129 -18.95 4.91 -10.34
N GLY A 130 -18.04 5.14 -11.29
CA GLY A 130 -18.25 6.09 -12.38
C GLY A 130 -19.46 5.73 -13.26
N LEU A 131 -19.64 4.46 -13.61
CA LEU A 131 -20.83 3.98 -14.33
C LEU A 131 -22.11 4.09 -13.49
N GLY A 132 -22.02 4.05 -12.17
CA GLY A 132 -23.14 4.29 -11.25
C GLY A 132 -23.71 5.70 -11.38
N VAL A 133 -22.84 6.69 -11.58
CA VAL A 133 -23.30 8.08 -11.87
C VAL A 133 -24.04 8.13 -13.19
N ALA A 134 -23.59 7.40 -14.21
CA ALA A 134 -24.32 7.32 -15.49
C ALA A 134 -25.66 6.59 -15.34
N ALA A 135 -25.71 5.55 -14.52
CA ALA A 135 -26.96 4.85 -14.16
C ALA A 135 -27.95 5.79 -13.46
N LEU A 136 -27.44 6.58 -12.51
CA LEU A 136 -28.23 7.58 -11.80
C LEU A 136 -28.80 8.63 -12.77
N ALA A 137 -27.96 9.13 -13.69
CA ALA A 137 -28.40 10.07 -14.72
C ALA A 137 -29.54 9.50 -15.59
N ALA A 138 -29.38 8.26 -16.04
CA ALA A 138 -30.40 7.57 -16.84
C ALA A 138 -31.72 7.33 -16.06
N GLY A 139 -31.60 7.03 -14.75
CA GLY A 139 -32.77 6.92 -13.87
C GLY A 139 -33.50 8.24 -13.66
N LEU A 140 -32.74 9.31 -13.37
CA LEU A 140 -33.26 10.66 -13.18
C LEU A 140 -33.93 11.23 -14.48
N GLU A 141 -33.36 10.94 -15.65
CA GLU A 141 -33.94 11.35 -16.93
C GLU A 141 -35.37 10.84 -17.10
N LYS A 142 -35.60 9.58 -16.76
CA LYS A 142 -36.96 8.97 -16.76
C LYS A 142 -37.90 9.69 -15.79
N MET A 143 -37.42 10.03 -14.59
CA MET A 143 -38.22 10.72 -13.57
C MET A 143 -38.51 12.17 -13.94
N LEU A 144 -37.55 12.87 -14.54
CA LEU A 144 -37.64 14.29 -14.92
C LEU A 144 -38.28 14.50 -16.29
N LYS A 145 -39.06 13.53 -16.79
CA LYS A 145 -39.81 13.59 -18.05
C LYS A 145 -38.92 14.00 -19.23
N SER A 146 -37.84 13.27 -19.42
CA SER A 146 -36.90 13.46 -20.55
C SER A 146 -36.20 14.83 -20.61
N LYS A 147 -35.78 15.34 -19.46
CA LYS A 147 -34.84 16.48 -19.37
C LYS A 147 -33.40 15.99 -19.15
N PRO A 148 -32.67 15.55 -20.21
CA PRO A 148 -31.40 14.82 -20.06
C PRO A 148 -30.29 15.71 -19.46
N GLN A 149 -30.26 16.99 -19.83
CA GLN A 149 -29.23 17.91 -19.31
C GLN A 149 -29.38 18.16 -17.81
N LEU A 150 -30.62 18.32 -17.31
CA LEU A 150 -30.90 18.51 -15.91
C LEU A 150 -30.59 17.20 -15.13
N ALA A 151 -30.98 16.05 -15.65
CA ALA A 151 -30.69 14.76 -15.07
C ALA A 151 -29.19 14.50 -14.96
N ALA A 152 -28.44 14.80 -16.03
CA ALA A 152 -26.98 14.68 -16.03
C ALA A 152 -26.33 15.64 -15.02
N ALA A 153 -26.75 16.88 -14.95
CA ALA A 153 -26.22 17.87 -13.99
C ALA A 153 -26.46 17.43 -12.55
N VAL A 154 -27.69 17.00 -12.21
CA VAL A 154 -28.00 16.51 -10.84
C VAL A 154 -27.22 15.25 -10.50
N ALA A 155 -27.15 14.28 -11.42
CA ALA A 155 -26.38 13.06 -11.20
C ALA A 155 -24.88 13.35 -11.01
N THR A 156 -24.32 14.29 -11.76
CA THR A 156 -22.93 14.71 -11.63
C THR A 156 -22.67 15.36 -10.27
N ILE A 157 -23.54 16.25 -9.82
CA ILE A 157 -23.42 16.89 -8.51
C ILE A 157 -23.44 15.83 -7.40
N ILE A 158 -24.41 14.92 -7.43
CA ILE A 158 -24.50 13.82 -6.44
C ILE A 158 -23.24 12.94 -6.53
N GLY A 159 -22.80 12.61 -7.75
CA GLY A 159 -21.61 11.77 -7.96
C GLY A 159 -20.34 12.42 -7.43
N VAL A 160 -20.16 13.72 -7.55
CA VAL A 160 -18.99 14.46 -7.06
C VAL A 160 -19.02 14.63 -5.53
N LEU A 161 -20.20 14.71 -4.92
CA LEU A 161 -20.31 14.79 -3.46
C LEU A 161 -19.75 13.54 -2.76
N VAL A 162 -19.77 12.37 -3.39
CA VAL A 162 -19.25 11.14 -2.81
C VAL A 162 -17.72 11.21 -2.59
N PRO A 163 -16.88 11.49 -3.60
CA PRO A 163 -15.43 11.62 -3.34
C PRO A 163 -15.10 12.82 -2.45
N ILE A 164 -15.87 13.90 -2.47
CA ILE A 164 -15.68 15.02 -1.54
C ILE A 164 -15.89 14.56 -0.10
N GLN A 165 -16.96 13.82 0.16
CA GLN A 165 -17.22 13.26 1.48
C GLN A 165 -16.12 12.27 1.89
N MET A 166 -15.66 11.40 1.00
CA MET A 166 -14.55 10.49 1.28
C MET A 166 -13.27 11.26 1.65
N VAL A 167 -12.90 12.28 0.88
CA VAL A 167 -11.72 13.11 1.15
C VAL A 167 -11.84 13.79 2.50
N SER A 168 -13.02 14.31 2.86
CA SER A 168 -13.24 14.97 4.16
C SER A 168 -13.01 14.04 5.36
N GLN A 169 -13.19 12.73 5.16
CA GLN A 169 -13.00 11.73 6.21
C GLN A 169 -11.56 11.19 6.25
N THR A 170 -10.88 11.13 5.11
CA THR A 170 -9.58 10.45 5.00
C THR A 170 -8.39 11.40 4.93
N TRP A 171 -8.63 12.71 4.88
CA TRP A 171 -7.56 13.71 4.70
C TRP A 171 -6.50 13.62 5.79
N ASP A 172 -6.91 13.56 7.04
CA ASP A 172 -6.02 13.59 8.20
C ASP A 172 -5.18 12.33 8.36
N ASP A 173 -5.70 11.15 7.95
CA ASP A 173 -4.94 9.92 7.96
C ASP A 173 -4.01 9.76 6.73
N HIS A 174 -4.28 10.48 5.65
CA HIS A 174 -3.46 10.49 4.44
C HIS A 174 -2.50 11.67 4.34
N ASP A 175 -2.71 12.75 5.08
CA ASP A 175 -1.78 13.88 5.08
C ASP A 175 -0.45 13.50 5.72
N ARG A 176 0.59 13.53 4.89
CA ARG A 176 1.98 13.22 5.25
C ARG A 176 2.90 14.43 5.17
N SER A 177 2.35 15.62 4.94
CA SER A 177 3.10 16.84 4.71
C SER A 177 4.03 17.24 5.87
N GLY A 178 3.68 16.84 7.11
CA GLY A 178 4.50 17.10 8.30
C GLY A 178 5.33 15.91 8.81
N ARG A 179 5.42 14.81 8.06
CA ARG A 179 6.07 13.57 8.51
C ARG A 179 7.50 13.46 8.01
N TYR A 180 8.43 14.07 8.73
CA TYR A 180 9.87 14.08 8.40
C TYR A 180 10.70 13.02 9.13
N THR A 181 10.08 12.12 9.92
CA THR A 181 10.79 11.15 10.76
C THR A 181 11.80 10.30 9.98
N CYS A 182 11.42 9.79 8.79
CA CYS A 182 12.32 8.96 7.98
C CYS A 182 13.50 9.77 7.45
N ARG A 183 13.28 11.01 7.01
CA ARG A 183 14.34 11.92 6.56
C ARG A 183 15.30 12.22 7.71
N ASP A 184 14.77 12.63 8.85
CA ASP A 184 15.56 13.02 10.00
C ASP A 184 16.33 11.84 10.60
N PHE A 185 15.73 10.65 10.63
CA PHE A 185 16.41 9.42 10.98
C PHE A 185 17.60 9.16 10.06
N GLY A 186 17.41 9.20 8.74
CA GLY A 186 18.48 8.99 7.77
C GLY A 186 19.59 10.03 7.88
N ALA A 187 19.23 11.32 8.02
CA ALA A 187 20.18 12.40 8.20
C ALA A 187 21.01 12.24 9.49
N ASN A 188 20.35 11.95 10.60
CA ASN A 188 21.03 11.72 11.88
C ASN A 188 21.99 10.53 11.79
N TYR A 189 21.55 9.44 11.16
CA TYR A 189 22.37 8.24 11.00
C TYR A 189 23.63 8.50 10.16
N LEU A 190 23.50 9.21 9.03
CA LEU A 190 24.61 9.58 8.17
C LEU A 190 25.57 10.58 8.88
N ASN A 191 25.05 11.49 9.69
CA ASN A 191 25.85 12.47 10.40
C ASN A 191 26.64 11.88 11.58
N THR A 192 26.39 10.64 12.00
CA THR A 192 27.23 9.95 12.99
C THR A 192 28.54 9.40 12.39
N LEU A 193 28.64 9.39 11.05
CA LEU A 193 29.82 8.88 10.38
C LEU A 193 30.99 9.87 10.44
N PRO A 194 32.26 9.38 10.46
CA PRO A 194 33.44 10.25 10.41
C PRO A 194 33.41 11.18 9.20
N ASP A 195 33.87 12.41 9.38
CA ASP A 195 33.84 13.45 8.32
C ASP A 195 34.85 13.21 7.19
N LYS A 196 35.77 12.29 7.36
CA LYS A 196 36.83 12.00 6.39
C LYS A 196 36.95 10.49 6.15
N GLY A 197 37.39 10.13 4.95
CA GLY A 197 37.80 8.78 4.64
C GLY A 197 36.83 7.98 3.81
N CYS A 198 35.74 8.54 3.29
CA CYS A 198 34.68 7.82 2.56
C CYS A 198 34.16 6.64 3.39
N PRO A 199 33.48 6.90 4.49
CA PRO A 199 33.01 5.83 5.39
C PRO A 199 32.03 4.89 4.69
N ILE A 200 32.06 3.63 5.08
CA ILE A 200 31.13 2.61 4.61
C ILE A 200 30.15 2.31 5.75
N ILE A 201 28.86 2.37 5.46
CA ILE A 201 27.82 2.02 6.40
C ILE A 201 27.05 0.81 5.90
N PHE A 202 26.95 -0.20 6.73
CA PHE A 202 26.16 -1.40 6.43
C PHE A 202 24.78 -1.29 7.04
N SER A 203 23.75 -1.45 6.22
CA SER A 203 22.35 -1.49 6.62
C SER A 203 21.76 -2.87 6.33
N ASN A 204 20.68 -3.22 7.01
CA ASN A 204 20.08 -4.54 6.86
C ASN A 204 18.58 -4.42 6.57
N GLY A 205 18.23 -4.35 5.30
CA GLY A 205 16.85 -4.27 4.82
C GLY A 205 16.43 -2.86 4.39
N ASP A 206 15.21 -2.77 3.93
CA ASP A 206 14.68 -1.60 3.24
C ASP A 206 14.47 -0.41 4.20
N ASN A 207 13.92 -0.70 5.38
CA ASN A 207 13.56 0.34 6.36
C ASN A 207 14.76 1.15 6.86
N ASP A 208 15.92 0.52 6.97
CA ASP A 208 17.17 1.19 7.37
C ASP A 208 17.84 1.88 6.20
N THR A 209 17.74 1.30 5.00
CA THR A 209 18.48 1.72 3.82
C THR A 209 17.82 2.89 3.09
N PHE A 210 16.50 2.84 2.87
CA PHE A 210 15.82 3.85 2.06
C PHE A 210 15.86 5.26 2.65
N PRO A 211 15.77 5.47 3.97
CA PRO A 211 15.99 6.78 4.54
C PRO A 211 17.41 7.33 4.29
N LEU A 212 18.44 6.46 4.29
CA LEU A 212 19.81 6.85 3.98
C LEU A 212 19.95 7.26 2.51
N TRP A 213 19.45 6.44 1.60
CA TRP A 213 19.45 6.75 0.18
C TRP A 213 18.65 8.01 -0.15
N TYR A 214 17.48 8.21 0.47
CA TYR A 214 16.73 9.45 0.30
C TYR A 214 17.57 10.68 0.65
N ASN A 215 18.27 10.64 1.79
CA ASN A 215 19.12 11.75 2.20
C ASN A 215 20.30 11.96 1.25
N GLN A 216 20.88 10.91 0.68
CA GLN A 216 21.97 11.05 -0.30
C GLN A 216 21.48 11.53 -1.67
N GLU A 217 20.39 10.92 -2.18
CA GLU A 217 19.89 11.16 -3.55
C GLU A 217 19.12 12.47 -3.69
N VAL A 218 18.36 12.85 -2.66
CA VAL A 218 17.43 13.99 -2.71
C VAL A 218 17.97 15.19 -1.95
N GLU A 219 18.48 14.97 -0.74
CA GLU A 219 18.98 16.05 0.12
C GLU A 219 20.48 16.35 -0.09
N GLY A 220 21.20 15.49 -0.81
CA GLY A 220 22.65 15.62 -1.04
C GLY A 220 23.49 15.46 0.24
N THR A 221 22.96 14.79 1.26
CA THR A 221 23.61 14.64 2.56
C THR A 221 24.61 13.50 2.53
N ARG A 222 25.89 13.78 2.89
CA ARG A 222 26.95 12.78 3.04
C ARG A 222 27.09 11.86 1.82
N THR A 223 27.18 12.42 0.63
CA THR A 223 27.45 11.71 -0.64
C THR A 223 28.82 11.05 -0.67
N ASP A 224 29.71 11.40 0.28
CA ASP A 224 31.01 10.77 0.52
C ASP A 224 30.90 9.40 1.21
N ALA A 225 29.77 9.11 1.88
CA ALA A 225 29.55 7.86 2.56
C ALA A 225 28.98 6.79 1.61
N ARG A 226 29.47 5.54 1.72
CA ARG A 226 28.96 4.42 0.94
C ARG A 226 27.95 3.63 1.75
N VAL A 227 26.69 3.72 1.39
CA VAL A 227 25.62 2.91 1.99
C VAL A 227 25.57 1.55 1.30
N CYS A 228 25.71 0.49 2.08
CA CYS A 228 25.70 -0.90 1.60
C CYS A 228 24.60 -1.72 2.31
N ASN A 229 23.58 -2.11 1.58
CA ASN A 229 22.52 -2.98 2.08
C ASN A 229 22.99 -4.45 2.04
N LEU A 230 23.08 -5.08 3.21
CA LEU A 230 23.53 -6.47 3.34
C LEU A 230 22.57 -7.47 2.67
N SER A 231 21.26 -7.19 2.69
CA SER A 231 20.28 -8.06 2.04
C SER A 231 20.44 -8.06 0.52
N TYR A 232 20.74 -6.90 -0.09
CA TYR A 232 20.96 -6.77 -1.52
C TYR A 232 22.34 -7.26 -1.96
N LEU A 233 23.32 -7.24 -1.04
CA LEU A 233 24.66 -7.76 -1.32
C LEU A 233 24.66 -9.26 -1.66
N GLN A 234 23.57 -9.95 -1.39
CA GLN A 234 23.35 -11.34 -1.80
C GLN A 234 23.05 -11.48 -3.31
N THR A 235 22.87 -10.36 -4.02
CA THR A 235 22.60 -10.36 -5.46
C THR A 235 23.81 -9.91 -6.27
N ASP A 236 23.98 -10.47 -7.45
CA ASP A 236 25.08 -10.17 -8.35
C ASP A 236 25.07 -8.71 -8.82
N TRP A 237 23.91 -8.21 -9.24
CA TRP A 237 23.76 -6.84 -9.73
C TRP A 237 24.13 -5.80 -8.67
N TYR A 238 23.78 -6.03 -7.42
CA TYR A 238 24.11 -5.08 -6.36
C TYR A 238 25.58 -5.13 -5.97
N THR A 239 26.17 -6.32 -5.95
CA THR A 239 27.63 -6.49 -5.79
C THR A 239 28.39 -5.76 -6.90
N ASP A 240 27.95 -5.89 -8.16
CA ASP A 240 28.53 -5.15 -9.29
C ASP A 240 28.37 -3.63 -9.11
N GLN A 241 27.25 -3.16 -8.58
CA GLN A 241 27.03 -1.75 -8.28
C GLN A 241 27.96 -1.25 -7.15
N MET A 242 28.15 -2.04 -6.10
CA MET A 242 29.02 -1.68 -4.98
C MET A 242 30.51 -1.63 -5.38
N ARG A 243 30.92 -2.32 -6.43
CA ARG A 243 32.28 -2.27 -7.00
C ARG A 243 32.56 -1.02 -7.84
N ARG A 244 31.59 -0.16 -8.02
CA ARG A 244 31.73 1.11 -8.74
C ARG A 244 31.68 2.28 -7.76
N PRO A 245 32.41 3.38 -7.98
CA PRO A 245 32.21 4.59 -7.23
C PRO A 245 30.80 5.16 -7.44
N ALA A 246 30.26 5.85 -6.47
CA ALA A 246 29.00 6.58 -6.60
C ALA A 246 29.11 7.93 -5.88
N TYR A 247 28.73 9.00 -6.55
CA TYR A 247 28.93 10.37 -6.07
C TYR A 247 30.38 10.61 -5.63
N ASP A 248 30.59 11.10 -4.41
CA ASP A 248 31.92 11.34 -3.84
C ASP A 248 32.49 10.11 -3.11
N SER A 249 31.72 9.01 -3.05
CA SER A 249 32.13 7.78 -2.37
C SER A 249 32.92 6.85 -3.28
N LYS A 250 33.93 6.21 -2.70
CA LYS A 250 34.72 5.19 -3.40
C LYS A 250 33.96 3.88 -3.54
N ALA A 251 34.41 3.04 -4.49
CA ALA A 251 33.96 1.66 -4.58
C ALA A 251 34.25 0.88 -3.28
N LEU A 252 33.38 -0.07 -2.94
CA LEU A 252 33.68 -1.05 -1.90
C LEU A 252 34.91 -1.88 -2.26
N PRO A 253 35.80 -2.19 -1.34
CA PRO A 253 37.03 -2.94 -1.59
C PRO A 253 36.76 -4.45 -1.78
N ILE A 254 35.84 -4.79 -2.68
CA ILE A 254 35.52 -6.17 -3.01
C ILE A 254 36.59 -6.71 -3.97
N THR A 255 37.41 -7.62 -3.48
CA THR A 255 38.54 -8.21 -4.22
C THR A 255 38.14 -9.39 -5.09
N TRP A 256 36.99 -9.97 -4.88
CA TRP A 256 36.50 -11.12 -5.64
C TRP A 256 36.24 -10.77 -7.09
N SER A 257 36.68 -11.63 -8.00
CA SER A 257 36.30 -11.49 -9.41
C SER A 257 34.82 -11.79 -9.59
N ARG A 258 34.22 -11.24 -10.64
CA ARG A 258 32.80 -11.43 -10.95
C ARG A 258 32.40 -12.91 -11.08
N TYR A 259 33.33 -13.75 -11.50
CA TYR A 259 33.12 -15.19 -11.62
C TYR A 259 32.69 -15.88 -10.32
N PHE A 260 33.09 -15.35 -9.14
CA PHE A 260 32.78 -15.97 -7.85
C PHE A 260 31.35 -15.71 -7.37
N TYR A 261 30.68 -14.68 -7.83
CA TYR A 261 29.33 -14.33 -7.38
C TYR A 261 28.28 -14.29 -8.51
N VAL A 262 28.71 -14.42 -9.76
CA VAL A 262 27.82 -14.51 -10.92
C VAL A 262 27.97 -15.88 -11.53
N ASP A 263 26.86 -16.55 -11.75
CA ASP A 263 26.69 -17.80 -12.44
C ASP A 263 27.15 -19.10 -11.75
N ASN A 264 26.68 -20.24 -12.22
CA ASN A 264 26.86 -21.59 -11.70
C ASN A 264 26.19 -21.89 -10.34
N GLY A 265 25.05 -21.26 -10.02
CA GLY A 265 24.23 -21.57 -8.86
C GLY A 265 24.75 -21.02 -7.53
N LYS A 266 25.72 -20.10 -7.56
CA LYS A 266 26.28 -19.43 -6.39
C LYS A 266 25.81 -17.97 -6.34
N HIS A 267 24.51 -17.75 -6.48
CA HIS A 267 23.94 -16.39 -6.54
C HIS A 267 23.74 -15.74 -5.16
N SER A 268 24.10 -16.42 -4.07
CA SER A 268 23.82 -15.92 -2.72
C SER A 268 25.04 -16.03 -1.83
N PHE A 269 25.42 -14.91 -1.20
CA PHE A 269 26.36 -14.90 -0.09
C PHE A 269 25.58 -15.09 1.21
N TYR A 270 25.85 -16.18 1.90
CA TYR A 270 25.32 -16.38 3.23
C TYR A 270 26.36 -15.89 4.25
N PRO A 271 25.98 -15.00 5.20
CA PRO A 271 26.89 -14.67 6.29
C PRO A 271 27.16 -15.93 7.10
N ILE A 272 28.40 -16.38 7.08
CA ILE A 272 28.87 -17.48 7.93
C ILE A 272 28.99 -16.88 9.34
N ARG A 273 28.15 -17.34 10.26
CA ARG A 273 28.38 -17.08 11.70
C ARG A 273 29.48 -17.97 12.16
N PRO A 274 30.63 -17.43 12.62
CA PRO A 274 31.67 -18.28 13.20
C PRO A 274 31.14 -18.87 14.49
N GLU A 275 30.93 -20.18 14.51
CA GLU A 275 30.51 -20.94 15.70
C GLU A 275 31.70 -21.39 16.58
N GLY A 276 32.92 -20.93 16.28
CA GLY A 276 34.10 -21.23 17.05
C GLY A 276 35.41 -20.67 16.46
N LYS A 277 36.48 -20.73 17.21
CA LYS A 277 37.81 -20.23 16.80
C LYS A 277 38.35 -20.85 15.51
N ALA A 278 37.99 -22.08 15.17
CA ALA A 278 38.44 -22.76 13.96
C ALA A 278 37.90 -22.14 12.67
N GLU A 279 36.74 -21.44 12.69
CA GLU A 279 36.16 -20.78 11.54
C GLU A 279 36.78 -19.39 11.29
N LEU A 280 37.24 -18.70 12.33
CA LEU A 280 37.99 -17.45 12.21
C LEU A 280 39.31 -17.62 11.46
N ASP A 281 40.01 -18.76 11.65
CA ASP A 281 41.27 -19.07 10.97
C ASP A 281 41.09 -19.35 9.47
N VAL A 282 39.91 -19.79 9.06
CA VAL A 282 39.56 -19.98 7.62
C VAL A 282 39.26 -18.65 6.93
N LEU A 283 38.72 -17.68 7.66
CA LEU A 283 38.42 -16.34 7.11
C LEU A 283 39.64 -15.42 7.05
N GLN A 284 40.73 -15.76 7.77
CA GLN A 284 42.02 -15.02 7.78
C GLN A 284 43.04 -15.53 6.77
N LYS A 285 42.79 -16.67 6.11
CA LYS A 285 43.60 -17.22 5.01
C LYS A 285 42.93 -16.91 3.65
#